data_98833f157d10b1ac396c2814735e1d53
#
_entry.id   98833f157d10b1ac396c2814735e1d53
#
_cell.length_a   1.000
_cell.length_b   1.000
_cell.length_c   1.000
_cell.angle_alpha   90.00
_cell.angle_beta   90.00
_cell.angle_gamma   90.00
#
_symmetry.space_group_name_H-M   'P 1'
#
loop_
_entity.id
_entity.type
_entity.pdbx_description
1 polymer ?
#
loop_
_entity_poly.entity_id
_entity_poly.type
_entity_poly.pdbx_seq_one_letter_code
_entity_poly.pdbx_strand_id
1 'polypeptide(L)'
;ILQHSDLLNEPSVILADIGGWTVDIMRLDNRIPHAASCRSLELGMIRCLDEIAEQVRRSLNLSLTSVQIENVLRGIPDSMDDRVKAIIQREAGLYARRILSAIAEAGLDCRAMPVVFLGGGAGLMKRYLPQGSVLRPVILDDDKLNAQAYERLAGQVADHAG
;
A
#
# COMPACT_ATOMS: atom_id res chain seq x y z
N ILE A 1 -5.19 -19.19 -1.18
CA ILE A 1 -6.52 -19.01 -0.55
C ILE A 1 -6.45 -19.34 0.96
N LEU A 2 -5.63 -20.29 1.41
CA LEU A 2 -5.49 -20.66 2.83
C LEU A 2 -4.76 -19.59 3.68
N GLN A 3 -3.93 -18.72 3.08
CA GLN A 3 -3.18 -17.68 3.81
C GLN A 3 -4.03 -16.49 4.28
N HIS A 4 -5.24 -16.33 3.74
CA HIS A 4 -6.12 -15.21 4.09
C HIS A 4 -7.20 -15.60 5.11
N SER A 5 -7.49 -16.91 5.30
CA SER A 5 -8.45 -17.37 6.31
C SER A 5 -8.00 -17.07 7.73
N ASP A 6 -6.68 -17.01 7.96
CA ASP A 6 -6.13 -16.73 9.29
C ASP A 6 -6.39 -15.28 9.73
N LEU A 7 -6.50 -14.33 8.78
CA LEU A 7 -6.83 -12.93 9.07
C LEU A 7 -8.24 -12.78 9.67
N LEU A 8 -9.14 -13.70 9.33
CA LEU A 8 -10.51 -13.68 9.84
C LEU A 8 -10.59 -13.99 11.33
N ASN A 9 -9.54 -14.60 11.89
CA ASN A 9 -9.44 -14.94 13.31
C ASN A 9 -8.67 -13.89 14.12
N GLU A 10 -8.06 -12.89 13.44
CA GLU A 10 -7.37 -11.82 14.13
C GLU A 10 -8.36 -10.85 14.78
N PRO A 11 -8.15 -10.48 16.05
CA PRO A 11 -9.05 -9.56 16.75
C PRO A 11 -8.99 -8.14 16.16
N SER A 12 -7.83 -7.74 15.66
CA SER A 12 -7.61 -6.44 15.05
C SER A 12 -6.71 -6.54 13.83
N VAL A 13 -7.07 -5.85 12.76
CA VAL A 13 -6.32 -5.80 11.49
C VAL A 13 -6.29 -4.37 10.98
N ILE A 14 -5.14 -3.92 10.48
CA ILE A 14 -5.02 -2.65 9.78
C ILE A 14 -5.24 -2.90 8.28
N LEU A 15 -6.10 -2.09 7.66
CA LEU A 15 -6.23 -2.01 6.21
C LEU A 15 -5.58 -0.73 5.70
N ALA A 16 -4.78 -0.84 4.64
CA ALA A 16 -4.21 0.29 3.92
C ALA A 16 -4.51 0.10 2.43
N ASP A 17 -5.50 0.81 1.93
CA ASP A 17 -5.90 0.82 0.52
C ASP A 17 -5.12 1.91 -0.21
N ILE A 18 -4.19 1.52 -1.07
CA ILE A 18 -3.32 2.43 -1.81
C ILE A 18 -3.89 2.59 -3.22
N GLY A 19 -4.76 3.57 -3.38
CA GLY A 19 -5.39 3.93 -4.64
C GLY A 19 -4.54 4.86 -5.51
N GLY A 20 -5.11 5.32 -6.61
CA GLY A 20 -4.48 6.28 -7.51
C GLY A 20 -4.28 7.66 -6.86
N TRP A 21 -5.30 8.18 -6.20
CA TRP A 21 -5.30 9.51 -5.59
C TRP A 21 -5.06 9.50 -4.09
N THR A 22 -5.69 8.56 -3.38
CA THR A 22 -5.68 8.50 -1.93
C THR A 22 -5.08 7.19 -1.41
N VAL A 23 -4.63 7.25 -0.17
CA VAL A 23 -4.39 6.09 0.68
C VAL A 23 -5.41 6.14 1.80
N ASP A 24 -6.23 5.12 1.88
CA ASP A 24 -7.25 4.99 2.91
C ASP A 24 -6.79 3.98 3.97
N ILE A 25 -6.71 4.44 5.22
CA ILE A 25 -6.23 3.65 6.35
C ILE A 25 -7.38 3.46 7.32
N MET A 26 -7.58 2.23 7.79
CA MET A 26 -8.53 1.92 8.85
C MET A 26 -8.10 0.71 9.67
N ARG A 27 -8.59 0.62 10.90
CA ARG A 27 -8.52 -0.60 11.70
C ARG A 27 -9.87 -1.29 11.70
N LEU A 28 -9.84 -2.61 11.56
CA LEU A 28 -10.99 -3.48 11.83
C LEU A 28 -10.78 -4.15 13.18
N ASP A 29 -11.78 -4.07 14.05
CA ASP A 29 -11.84 -4.80 15.30
C ASP A 29 -12.96 -5.84 15.20
N ASN A 30 -12.62 -7.12 15.26
CA ASN A 30 -13.56 -8.22 15.02
C ASN A 30 -14.36 -8.02 13.71
N ARG A 31 -13.69 -7.60 12.65
CA ARG A 31 -14.23 -7.30 11.30
C ARG A 31 -15.12 -6.06 11.21
N ILE A 32 -15.21 -5.26 12.26
CA ILE A 32 -16.00 -4.03 12.29
C ILE A 32 -15.06 -2.84 12.16
N PRO A 33 -15.28 -1.92 11.19
CA PRO A 33 -14.47 -0.72 11.08
C PRO A 33 -14.50 0.13 12.34
N HIS A 34 -13.32 0.48 12.86
CA HIS A 34 -13.19 1.41 13.97
C HIS A 34 -13.14 2.85 13.44
N ALA A 35 -14.26 3.56 13.49
CA ALA A 35 -14.44 4.86 12.84
C ALA A 35 -13.36 5.90 13.21
N ALA A 36 -12.92 5.93 14.47
CA ALA A 36 -11.89 6.87 14.93
C ALA A 36 -10.50 6.63 14.29
N SER A 37 -10.25 5.44 13.72
CA SER A 37 -8.99 5.10 13.05
C SER A 37 -8.99 5.39 11.55
N CYS A 38 -10.15 5.71 10.96
CA CYS A 38 -10.26 5.95 9.52
C CYS A 38 -9.55 7.25 9.13
N ARG A 39 -8.69 7.16 8.12
CA ARG A 39 -7.97 8.28 7.51
C ARG A 39 -7.98 8.13 6.01
N SER A 40 -8.15 9.23 5.29
CA SER A 40 -7.96 9.32 3.85
C SER A 40 -6.91 10.38 3.57
N LEU A 41 -5.84 10.01 2.88
CA LEU A 41 -4.67 10.84 2.67
C LEU A 41 -4.38 10.97 1.18
N GLU A 42 -4.02 12.17 0.73
CA GLU A 42 -3.61 12.43 -0.66
C GLU A 42 -2.17 11.93 -0.92
N LEU A 43 -1.95 10.65 -0.71
CA LEU A 43 -0.67 9.96 -0.88
C LEU A 43 -0.74 8.83 -1.91
N GLY A 44 -1.71 8.86 -2.82
CA GLY A 44 -1.92 7.80 -3.81
C GLY A 44 -0.78 7.66 -4.81
N MET A 45 -0.88 6.62 -5.65
CA MET A 45 0.17 6.24 -6.62
C MET A 45 0.48 7.32 -7.65
N ILE A 46 -0.50 8.13 -8.07
CA ILE A 46 -0.26 9.22 -9.03
C ILE A 46 0.76 10.21 -8.46
N ARG A 47 0.58 10.62 -7.22
CA ARG A 47 1.53 11.50 -6.53
C ARG A 47 2.91 10.85 -6.37
N CYS A 48 2.95 9.58 -6.04
CA CYS A 48 4.21 8.83 -5.96
C CYS A 48 4.98 8.86 -7.29
N LEU A 49 4.30 8.55 -8.39
CA LEU A 49 4.91 8.55 -9.73
C LEU A 49 5.39 9.94 -10.15
N ASP A 50 4.60 10.98 -9.88
CA ASP A 50 4.96 12.38 -10.19
C ASP A 50 6.20 12.82 -9.39
N GLU A 51 6.27 12.50 -8.11
CA GLU A 51 7.42 12.83 -7.26
C GLU A 51 8.68 12.08 -7.71
N ILE A 52 8.57 10.82 -8.11
CA ILE A 52 9.69 10.05 -8.67
C ILE A 52 10.17 10.68 -9.99
N ALA A 53 9.25 10.98 -10.91
CA ALA A 53 9.58 11.61 -12.18
C ALA A 53 10.30 12.95 -11.99
N GLU A 54 9.82 13.77 -11.06
CA GLU A 54 10.44 15.05 -10.74
C GLU A 54 11.84 14.88 -10.13
N GLN A 55 12.04 13.88 -9.29
CA GLN A 55 13.34 13.62 -8.69
C GLN A 55 14.38 13.15 -9.72
N VAL A 56 13.97 12.32 -10.67
CA VAL A 56 14.83 11.93 -11.80
C VAL A 56 15.16 13.13 -12.68
N ARG A 57 14.18 13.98 -12.96
CA ARG A 57 14.39 15.21 -13.74
C ARG A 57 15.39 16.13 -13.06
N ARG A 58 15.28 16.35 -11.76
CA ARG A 58 16.21 17.20 -10.99
C ARG A 58 17.62 16.63 -10.93
N SER A 59 17.74 15.32 -10.76
CA SER A 59 19.03 14.68 -10.52
C SER A 59 19.81 14.41 -11.81
N LEU A 60 19.12 14.04 -12.88
CA LEU A 60 19.75 13.55 -14.13
C LEU A 60 19.28 14.32 -15.38
N ASN A 61 18.39 15.30 -15.24
CA ASN A 61 17.78 16.03 -16.35
C ASN A 61 17.12 15.12 -17.40
N LEU A 62 16.47 14.04 -16.94
CA LEU A 62 15.76 13.08 -17.78
C LEU A 62 14.26 13.14 -17.48
N SER A 63 13.46 13.04 -18.53
CA SER A 63 12.01 12.98 -18.43
C SER A 63 11.53 11.53 -18.64
N LEU A 64 10.90 10.96 -17.63
CA LEU A 64 10.35 9.62 -17.69
C LEU A 64 8.83 9.67 -17.79
N THR A 65 8.26 8.67 -18.47
CA THR A 65 6.82 8.41 -18.44
C THR A 65 6.45 7.65 -17.18
N SER A 66 5.20 7.74 -16.74
CA SER A 66 4.68 6.94 -15.63
C SER A 66 4.82 5.44 -15.89
N VAL A 67 4.61 5.00 -17.13
CA VAL A 67 4.77 3.58 -17.54
C VAL A 67 6.20 3.09 -17.34
N GLN A 68 7.20 3.90 -17.69
CA GLN A 68 8.61 3.53 -17.46
C GLN A 68 8.92 3.37 -15.97
N ILE A 69 8.43 4.29 -15.14
CA ILE A 69 8.60 4.22 -13.69
C ILE A 69 7.90 2.98 -13.13
N GLU A 70 6.63 2.76 -13.51
CA GLU A 70 5.86 1.60 -13.06
C GLU A 70 6.53 0.27 -13.41
N ASN A 71 7.10 0.16 -14.61
CA ASN A 71 7.83 -1.04 -15.03
C ASN A 71 9.03 -1.32 -14.12
N VAL A 72 9.80 -0.30 -13.76
CA VAL A 72 10.90 -0.45 -12.79
C VAL A 72 10.36 -0.86 -11.43
N LEU A 73 9.28 -0.23 -10.95
CA LEU A 73 8.66 -0.57 -9.66
C LEU A 73 8.13 -2.00 -9.61
N ARG A 74 7.67 -2.53 -10.73
CA ARG A 74 7.24 -3.93 -10.87
C ARG A 74 8.40 -4.90 -11.09
N GLY A 75 9.61 -4.41 -11.34
CA GLY A 75 10.77 -5.23 -11.67
C GLY A 75 10.72 -5.86 -13.05
N ILE A 76 10.00 -5.24 -13.99
CA ILE A 76 9.98 -5.65 -15.39
C ILE A 76 11.34 -5.32 -16.00
N PRO A 77 12.01 -6.27 -16.68
CA PRO A 77 13.29 -6.00 -17.34
C PRO A 77 13.17 -4.90 -18.39
N ASP A 78 14.13 -4.00 -18.41
CA ASP A 78 14.23 -2.89 -19.34
C ASP A 78 15.68 -2.53 -19.64
N SER A 79 15.91 -1.56 -20.55
CA SER A 79 17.22 -1.04 -20.91
C SER A 79 17.57 0.28 -20.18
N MET A 80 16.86 0.61 -19.12
CA MET A 80 17.07 1.85 -18.38
C MET A 80 18.42 1.87 -17.66
N ASP A 81 19.06 3.02 -17.63
CA ASP A 81 20.33 3.26 -16.92
C ASP A 81 20.16 2.94 -15.40
N ASP A 82 21.15 2.25 -14.84
CA ASP A 82 21.13 1.84 -13.44
C ASP A 82 21.04 3.00 -12.45
N ARG A 83 21.58 4.18 -12.81
CA ARG A 83 21.47 5.40 -11.99
C ARG A 83 20.02 5.88 -11.90
N VAL A 84 19.27 5.78 -13.00
CA VAL A 84 17.83 6.10 -13.03
C VAL A 84 17.06 5.13 -12.16
N LYS A 85 17.32 3.83 -12.33
CA LYS A 85 16.69 2.78 -11.50
C LYS A 85 16.98 2.99 -10.02
N ALA A 86 18.20 3.35 -9.65
CA ALA A 86 18.57 3.60 -8.27
C ALA A 86 17.76 4.74 -7.64
N ILE A 87 17.51 5.82 -8.39
CA ILE A 87 16.67 6.93 -7.94
C ILE A 87 15.23 6.46 -7.74
N ILE A 88 14.66 5.77 -8.73
CA ILE A 88 13.28 5.26 -8.66
C ILE A 88 13.10 4.35 -7.43
N GLN A 89 14.01 3.42 -7.21
CA GLN A 89 13.94 2.47 -6.11
C GLN A 89 14.09 3.15 -4.75
N ARG A 90 14.99 4.15 -4.65
CA ARG A 90 15.14 4.95 -3.43
C ARG A 90 13.87 5.71 -3.09
N GLU A 91 13.28 6.39 -4.05
CA GLU A 91 12.05 7.16 -3.87
C GLU A 91 10.86 6.25 -3.52
N ALA A 92 10.78 5.07 -4.13
CA ALA A 92 9.78 4.07 -3.79
C ALA A 92 9.90 3.59 -2.33
N GLY A 93 11.13 3.39 -1.85
CA GLY A 93 11.39 3.06 -0.45
C GLY A 93 10.99 4.19 0.51
N LEU A 94 11.23 5.44 0.13
CA LEU A 94 10.77 6.61 0.90
C LEU A 94 9.24 6.70 0.93
N TYR A 95 8.59 6.43 -0.19
CA TYR A 95 7.13 6.39 -0.25
C TYR A 95 6.55 5.30 0.66
N ALA A 96 7.10 4.08 0.63
CA ALA A 96 6.68 3.01 1.54
C ALA A 96 6.79 3.43 3.02
N ARG A 97 7.87 4.11 3.39
CA ARG A 97 8.06 4.65 4.74
C ARG A 97 7.03 5.73 5.09
N ARG A 98 6.65 6.58 4.14
CA ARG A 98 5.59 7.59 4.34
C ARG A 98 4.24 6.94 4.63
N ILE A 99 3.91 5.84 3.94
CA ILE A 99 2.70 5.06 4.24
C ILE A 99 2.75 4.51 5.67
N LEU A 100 3.87 3.93 6.09
CA LEU A 100 4.03 3.43 7.46
C LEU A 100 3.93 4.56 8.50
N SER A 101 4.51 5.72 8.22
CA SER A 101 4.41 6.88 9.09
C SER A 101 2.96 7.37 9.22
N ALA A 102 2.22 7.38 8.10
CA ALA A 102 0.80 7.74 8.10
C ALA A 102 -0.05 6.76 8.94
N ILE A 103 0.25 5.48 8.89
CA ILE A 103 -0.40 4.47 9.74
C ILE A 103 -0.09 4.75 11.22
N ALA A 104 1.16 5.03 11.56
CA ALA A 104 1.58 5.37 12.93
C ALA A 104 0.92 6.66 13.43
N GLU A 105 0.81 7.68 12.59
CA GLU A 105 0.13 8.95 12.91
C GLU A 105 -1.38 8.77 13.15
N ALA A 106 -1.99 7.74 12.55
CA ALA A 106 -3.35 7.33 12.85
C ALA A 106 -3.51 6.61 14.20
N GLY A 107 -2.42 6.44 14.95
CA GLY A 107 -2.40 5.76 16.24
C GLY A 107 -2.34 4.23 16.14
N LEU A 108 -1.94 3.68 14.98
CA LEU A 108 -1.91 2.25 14.70
C LEU A 108 -0.47 1.74 14.70
N ASP A 109 -0.21 0.63 15.40
CA ASP A 109 1.11 0.00 15.43
C ASP A 109 1.16 -1.22 14.49
N CYS A 110 1.89 -1.05 13.38
CA CYS A 110 2.11 -2.12 12.39
C CYS A 110 2.84 -3.35 12.94
N ARG A 111 3.47 -3.25 14.12
CA ARG A 111 4.17 -4.37 14.76
C ARG A 111 3.29 -5.12 15.75
N ALA A 112 2.13 -4.58 16.09
CA ALA A 112 1.20 -5.16 17.06
C ALA A 112 0.08 -5.97 16.42
N MET A 113 -0.24 -5.74 15.14
CA MET A 113 -1.32 -6.41 14.43
C MET A 113 -0.99 -6.57 12.93
N PRO A 114 -1.64 -7.50 12.23
CA PRO A 114 -1.47 -7.66 10.79
C PRO A 114 -1.85 -6.40 10.02
N VAL A 115 -1.15 -6.14 8.91
CA VAL A 115 -1.46 -5.05 7.99
C VAL A 115 -1.76 -5.64 6.61
N VAL A 116 -2.93 -5.34 6.09
CA VAL A 116 -3.34 -5.70 4.74
C VAL A 116 -3.17 -4.49 3.84
N PHE A 117 -2.27 -4.60 2.88
CA PHE A 117 -2.09 -3.62 1.80
C PHE A 117 -2.89 -4.08 0.60
N LEU A 118 -3.76 -3.21 0.10
CA LEU A 118 -4.61 -3.47 -1.06
C LEU A 118 -4.61 -2.27 -2.01
N GLY A 119 -5.27 -2.40 -3.14
CA GLY A 119 -5.29 -1.38 -4.18
C GLY A 119 -4.11 -1.47 -5.15
N GLY A 120 -4.08 -0.56 -6.14
CA GLY A 120 -3.08 -0.56 -7.20
C GLY A 120 -1.63 -0.35 -6.73
N GLY A 121 -1.44 0.23 -5.54
CA GLY A 121 -0.12 0.46 -4.94
C GLY A 121 0.36 -0.66 -4.00
N ALA A 122 -0.43 -1.70 -3.78
CA ALA A 122 -0.05 -2.78 -2.87
C ALA A 122 1.22 -3.53 -3.31
N GLY A 123 1.41 -3.70 -4.62
CA GLY A 123 2.61 -4.31 -5.19
C GLY A 123 3.89 -3.54 -4.88
N LEU A 124 3.83 -2.21 -4.78
CA LEU A 124 4.94 -1.38 -4.33
C LEU A 124 5.32 -1.71 -2.88
N MET A 125 4.34 -1.82 -2.00
CA MET A 125 4.59 -2.17 -0.60
C MET A 125 5.25 -3.54 -0.48
N LYS A 126 4.83 -4.53 -1.27
CA LYS A 126 5.45 -5.85 -1.32
C LYS A 126 6.96 -5.80 -1.56
N ARG A 127 7.41 -4.90 -2.43
CA ARG A 127 8.83 -4.82 -2.85
C ARG A 127 9.67 -3.89 -1.99
N TYR A 128 9.08 -2.82 -1.47
CA TYR A 128 9.81 -1.72 -0.85
C TYR A 128 9.51 -1.53 0.64
N LEU A 129 8.68 -2.39 1.22
CA LEU A 129 8.42 -2.38 2.65
C LEU A 129 9.72 -2.68 3.41
N PRO A 130 10.17 -1.82 4.36
CA PRO A 130 11.35 -2.09 5.15
C PRO A 130 11.19 -3.39 5.94
N GLN A 131 12.23 -4.22 5.94
CA GLN A 131 12.21 -5.49 6.66
C GLN A 131 11.99 -5.28 8.15
N GLY A 132 11.08 -6.06 8.75
CA GLY A 132 10.76 -5.99 10.18
C GLY A 132 9.89 -4.79 10.59
N SER A 133 9.47 -3.93 9.65
CA SER A 133 8.62 -2.77 9.93
C SER A 133 7.17 -3.13 10.22
N VAL A 134 6.71 -4.28 9.76
CA VAL A 134 5.36 -4.80 9.92
C VAL A 134 5.43 -6.23 10.48
N LEU A 135 4.62 -6.53 11.47
CA LEU A 135 4.58 -7.86 12.09
C LEU A 135 4.18 -8.94 11.07
N ARG A 136 3.10 -8.69 10.35
CA ARG A 136 2.54 -9.61 9.34
C ARG A 136 1.94 -8.82 8.20
N PRO A 137 2.74 -8.53 7.15
CA PRO A 137 2.23 -7.87 5.96
C PRO A 137 1.47 -8.88 5.08
N VAL A 138 0.29 -8.48 4.63
CA VAL A 138 -0.52 -9.20 3.65
C VAL A 138 -0.73 -8.29 2.46
N ILE A 139 -0.37 -8.77 1.27
CA ILE A 139 -0.44 -7.98 0.04
C ILE A 139 -1.54 -8.55 -0.85
N LEU A 140 -2.48 -7.70 -1.23
CA LEU A 140 -3.55 -8.00 -2.17
C LEU A 140 -3.37 -7.08 -3.39
N ASP A 141 -2.65 -7.56 -4.38
CA ASP A 141 -2.27 -6.81 -5.58
C ASP A 141 -3.10 -7.18 -6.83
N ASP A 142 -4.10 -8.03 -6.67
CA ASP A 142 -5.05 -8.41 -7.74
C ASP A 142 -6.40 -7.70 -7.53
N ASP A 143 -6.85 -6.93 -8.51
CA ASP A 143 -8.10 -6.16 -8.44
C ASP A 143 -9.33 -7.02 -8.15
N LYS A 144 -9.35 -8.27 -8.64
CA LYS A 144 -10.44 -9.22 -8.37
C LYS A 144 -10.40 -9.77 -6.96
N LEU A 145 -9.20 -10.01 -6.42
CA LEU A 145 -9.00 -10.46 -5.04
C LEU A 145 -9.25 -9.32 -4.05
N ASN A 146 -8.95 -8.08 -4.44
CA ASN A 146 -9.19 -6.88 -3.63
C ASN A 146 -10.68 -6.70 -3.33
N ALA A 147 -11.55 -6.77 -4.34
CA ALA A 147 -12.99 -6.65 -4.16
C ALA A 147 -13.55 -7.77 -3.27
N GLN A 148 -13.15 -9.02 -3.51
CA GLN A 148 -13.59 -10.16 -2.72
C GLN A 148 -13.08 -10.14 -1.28
N ALA A 149 -11.83 -9.68 -1.07
CA ALA A 149 -11.25 -9.58 0.26
C ALA A 149 -11.90 -8.46 1.06
N TYR A 150 -12.18 -7.32 0.43
CA TYR A 150 -12.89 -6.21 1.06
C TYR A 150 -14.31 -6.61 1.47
N GLU A 151 -15.05 -7.29 0.58
CA GLU A 151 -16.36 -7.83 0.89
C GLU A 151 -16.32 -8.85 2.03
N ARG A 152 -15.32 -9.72 2.07
CA ARG A 152 -15.19 -10.74 3.15
C ARG A 152 -14.72 -10.14 4.47
N LEU A 153 -13.86 -9.12 4.45
CA LEU A 153 -13.36 -8.47 5.66
C LEU A 153 -14.35 -7.45 6.22
N ALA A 154 -15.07 -6.75 5.35
CA ALA A 154 -16.04 -5.71 5.70
C ALA A 154 -17.51 -6.13 5.52
N GLY A 155 -17.77 -7.17 4.73
CA GLY A 155 -19.06 -7.46 4.12
C GLY A 155 -20.07 -8.22 4.96
N GLN A 156 -19.88 -8.37 6.27
CA GLN A 156 -20.97 -8.85 7.15
C GLN A 156 -21.66 -7.72 7.94
N VAL A 157 -21.31 -6.47 7.65
CA VAL A 157 -21.94 -5.32 8.33
C VAL A 157 -23.29 -4.96 7.68
N ALA A 158 -23.52 -5.35 6.42
CA ALA A 158 -24.76 -5.02 5.71
C ALA A 158 -25.96 -5.93 6.06
N ASP A 159 -25.73 -7.15 6.56
CA ASP A 159 -26.81 -8.09 6.85
C ASP A 159 -27.41 -7.96 8.28
N HIS A 160 -26.90 -7.04 9.10
CA HIS A 160 -27.38 -6.84 10.48
C HIS A 160 -28.05 -5.47 10.69
N ALA A 161 -28.29 -4.71 9.62
CA ALA A 161 -29.04 -3.44 9.62
C ALA A 161 -30.41 -3.57 8.94
N GLY A 162 -31.03 -4.75 9.03
CA GLY A 162 -32.41 -5.01 8.60
C GLY A 162 -33.30 -5.26 9.79
#